data_0a9d1a5b95b67ffc0708a617878a3068
#
_entry.id   0a9d1a5b95b67ffc0708a617878a3068
#
_cell.length_a   1.000
_cell.length_b   1.000
_cell.length_c   1.000
_cell.angle_alpha   90.00
_cell.angle_beta   90.00
_cell.angle_gamma   90.00
#
_symmetry.space_group_name_H-M   'P 1'
#
loop_
_entity.id
_entity.type
_entity.pdbx_description
1 polymer ?
#
loop_
_entity_poly.entity_id
_entity_poly.type
_entity_poly.pdbx_seq_one_letter_code
_entity_poly.pdbx_strand_id
1 'polypeptide(L)'
;QGSAAFNLSMLGAGGLSINLYTVLFILLFGIGYGAYYATADMPIPMVADCSDYETYQSGKYIPGIMGTLFSLVDKLVSSLSATVVGVAVSFIGLESLPTQYDPYTPGMNVVVIVLFCVIPMVAWAATLIAMKGYSLTGEKMKEIQAVNACRRDAVANDMTLEEAMEKYVTIDQLPAEYRA
;
A
#
# COMPACT_ATOMS: atom_id res chain seq x y z
N GLN A 1 -12.37 20.11 28.42
CA GLN A 1 -12.20 19.73 29.84
C GLN A 1 -12.49 18.24 29.94
N GLY A 2 -11.43 17.40 29.87
CA GLY A 2 -11.54 15.95 30.05
C GLY A 2 -11.93 15.67 31.53
N SER A 3 -12.83 14.70 31.73
CA SER A 3 -13.27 14.31 33.06
C SER A 3 -12.07 13.86 33.92
N ALA A 4 -12.09 14.19 35.21
CA ALA A 4 -11.03 13.87 36.17
C ALA A 4 -10.69 12.35 36.26
N ALA A 5 -11.55 11.48 35.74
CA ALA A 5 -11.37 10.03 35.71
C ALA A 5 -10.24 9.57 34.73
N PHE A 6 -9.80 10.43 33.80
CA PHE A 6 -8.73 10.13 32.83
C PHE A 6 -7.38 10.80 33.17
N ASN A 7 -7.31 11.54 34.28
CA ASN A 7 -6.06 12.19 34.68
C ASN A 7 -5.26 11.25 35.59
N LEU A 8 -4.49 10.38 35.00
CA LEU A 8 -3.36 9.72 35.67
C LEU A 8 -2.18 10.67 35.60
N SER A 9 -2.06 11.60 36.58
CA SER A 9 -0.88 12.46 36.66
C SER A 9 0.31 11.64 37.15
N MET A 10 1.10 11.13 36.20
CA MET A 10 2.43 10.69 36.52
C MET A 10 3.34 11.92 36.59
N LEU A 11 3.94 12.15 37.76
CA LEU A 11 4.87 13.20 38.03
C LEU A 11 6.05 13.16 37.00
N GLY A 12 6.11 14.16 36.15
CA GLY A 12 7.31 14.54 35.44
C GLY A 12 7.73 15.93 35.87
N ALA A 13 8.91 16.09 36.44
CA ALA A 13 9.53 17.39 36.61
C ALA A 13 9.69 18.02 35.22
N GLY A 14 8.79 18.97 34.85
CA GLY A 14 8.85 19.65 33.57
C GLY A 14 7.51 19.93 32.88
N GLY A 15 6.37 19.78 33.56
CA GLY A 15 5.06 20.22 33.04
C GLY A 15 4.39 19.30 31.99
N LEU A 16 4.91 18.12 31.71
CA LEU A 16 4.25 17.09 30.90
C LEU A 16 3.25 16.33 31.75
N SER A 17 1.96 16.65 31.61
CA SER A 17 0.89 15.84 32.20
C SER A 17 0.58 14.66 31.30
N ILE A 18 1.11 13.49 31.59
CA ILE A 18 0.75 12.24 30.91
C ILE A 18 -0.55 11.75 31.58
N ASN A 19 -1.65 11.77 30.85
CA ASN A 19 -2.92 11.23 31.28
C ASN A 19 -3.19 9.88 30.60
N LEU A 20 -4.17 9.11 31.13
CA LEU A 20 -4.54 7.81 30.57
C LEU A 20 -4.95 7.91 29.10
N TYR A 21 -5.60 9.00 28.70
CA TYR A 21 -5.93 9.27 27.29
C TYR A 21 -4.68 9.32 26.42
N THR A 22 -3.64 10.03 26.84
CA THR A 22 -2.38 10.15 26.08
C THR A 22 -1.70 8.79 25.92
N VAL A 23 -1.67 7.98 26.98
CA VAL A 23 -1.08 6.63 26.93
C VAL A 23 -1.87 5.73 25.99
N LEU A 24 -3.20 5.68 26.09
CA LEU A 24 -4.06 4.90 25.22
C LEU A 24 -3.96 5.38 23.76
N PHE A 25 -3.92 6.69 23.53
CA PHE A 25 -3.78 7.25 22.20
C PHE A 25 -2.46 6.82 21.56
N ILE A 26 -1.34 6.96 22.26
CA ILE A 26 -0.02 6.56 21.76
C ILE A 26 0.03 5.06 21.47
N LEU A 27 -0.50 4.22 22.36
CA LEU A 27 -0.52 2.76 22.17
C LEU A 27 -1.37 2.36 20.97
N LEU A 28 -2.61 2.83 20.90
CA LEU A 28 -3.54 2.47 19.81
C LEU A 28 -3.08 3.04 18.47
N PHE A 29 -2.60 4.29 18.47
CA PHE A 29 -2.05 4.92 17.29
C PHE A 29 -0.76 4.21 16.84
N GLY A 30 0.13 3.86 17.77
CA GLY A 30 1.38 3.14 17.48
C GLY A 30 1.12 1.76 16.89
N ILE A 31 0.15 1.00 17.42
CA ILE A 31 -0.26 -0.31 16.88
C ILE A 31 -0.86 -0.15 15.48
N GLY A 32 -1.80 0.79 15.31
CA GLY A 32 -2.45 1.05 14.02
C GLY A 32 -1.46 1.53 12.96
N TYR A 33 -0.57 2.42 13.33
CA TYR A 33 0.46 2.95 12.43
C TYR A 33 1.53 1.90 12.10
N GLY A 34 1.89 1.06 13.07
CA GLY A 34 2.78 -0.09 12.85
C GLY A 34 2.19 -1.10 11.86
N ALA A 35 0.91 -1.44 12.00
CA ALA A 35 0.20 -2.29 11.05
C ALA A 35 0.12 -1.67 9.65
N TYR A 36 -0.12 -0.37 9.56
CA TYR A 36 -0.12 0.37 8.30
C TYR A 36 1.25 0.27 7.61
N TYR A 37 2.33 0.58 8.30
CA TYR A 37 3.67 0.49 7.70
C TYR A 37 4.09 -0.92 7.33
N ALA A 38 3.66 -1.94 8.06
CA ALA A 38 3.92 -3.33 7.71
C ALA A 38 3.30 -3.73 6.36
N THR A 39 2.25 -3.04 5.93
CA THR A 39 1.55 -3.31 4.66
C THR A 39 1.84 -2.28 3.55
N ALA A 40 2.45 -1.15 3.88
CA ALA A 40 2.66 -0.03 2.95
C ALA A 40 3.53 -0.41 1.74
N ASP A 41 4.51 -1.29 1.93
CA ASP A 41 5.43 -1.71 0.88
C ASP A 41 4.95 -2.94 0.07
N MET A 42 3.81 -3.53 0.43
CA MET A 42 3.24 -4.68 -0.31
C MET A 42 2.97 -4.43 -1.81
N PRO A 43 2.61 -3.22 -2.27
CA PRO A 43 2.45 -2.98 -3.70
C PRO A 43 3.72 -3.16 -4.53
N ILE A 44 4.91 -3.00 -3.94
CA ILE A 44 6.20 -3.10 -4.67
C ILE A 44 6.41 -4.52 -5.24
N PRO A 45 6.36 -5.61 -4.44
CA PRO A 45 6.43 -6.96 -4.97
C PRO A 45 5.28 -7.28 -5.94
N MET A 46 4.07 -6.74 -5.73
CA MET A 46 2.95 -6.94 -6.66
C MET A 46 3.22 -6.35 -8.05
N VAL A 47 3.94 -5.23 -8.14
CA VAL A 47 4.37 -4.66 -9.43
C VAL A 47 5.38 -5.59 -10.12
N ALA A 48 6.28 -6.22 -9.36
CA ALA A 48 7.20 -7.22 -9.90
C ALA A 48 6.44 -8.45 -10.41
N ASP A 49 5.46 -8.95 -9.65
CA ASP A 49 4.60 -10.07 -10.06
C ASP A 49 3.84 -9.77 -11.35
N CYS A 50 3.33 -8.54 -11.51
CA CYS A 50 2.70 -8.11 -12.76
C CYS A 50 3.67 -8.09 -13.94
N SER A 51 4.93 -7.71 -13.72
CA SER A 51 5.97 -7.75 -14.76
C SER A 51 6.32 -9.18 -15.16
N ASP A 52 6.40 -10.09 -14.19
CA ASP A 52 6.66 -11.51 -14.45
C ASP A 52 5.49 -12.17 -15.19
N TYR A 53 4.26 -11.78 -14.84
CA TYR A 53 3.05 -12.23 -15.54
C TYR A 53 2.99 -11.75 -16.99
N GLU A 54 3.35 -10.48 -17.24
CA GLU A 54 3.43 -9.95 -18.60
C GLU A 54 4.50 -10.69 -19.42
N THR A 55 5.65 -10.98 -18.82
CA THR A 55 6.72 -11.78 -19.45
C THR A 55 6.22 -13.19 -19.79
N TYR A 56 5.46 -13.82 -18.89
CA TYR A 56 4.83 -15.12 -19.11
C TYR A 56 3.85 -15.09 -20.29
N GLN A 57 3.05 -14.02 -20.41
CA GLN A 57 1.99 -13.91 -21.39
C GLN A 57 2.51 -13.44 -22.78
N SER A 58 3.37 -12.45 -22.81
CA SER A 58 3.81 -11.80 -24.05
C SER A 58 5.28 -12.10 -24.43
N GLY A 59 6.04 -12.73 -23.55
CA GLY A 59 7.49 -12.92 -23.72
C GLY A 59 8.32 -11.66 -23.53
N LYS A 60 7.70 -10.51 -23.28
CA LYS A 60 8.37 -9.22 -23.15
C LYS A 60 8.65 -8.89 -21.70
N TYR A 61 9.92 -8.77 -21.35
CA TYR A 61 10.33 -8.35 -20.02
C TYR A 61 10.36 -6.82 -19.93
N ILE A 62 9.35 -6.22 -19.28
CA ILE A 62 9.13 -4.76 -19.25
C ILE A 62 9.05 -4.17 -17.82
N PRO A 63 9.93 -4.53 -16.88
CA PRO A 63 9.84 -4.07 -15.49
C PRO A 63 9.94 -2.55 -15.36
N GLY A 64 10.69 -1.89 -16.23
CA GLY A 64 10.83 -0.44 -16.24
C GLY A 64 9.51 0.29 -16.54
N ILE A 65 8.71 -0.24 -17.46
CA ILE A 65 7.39 0.34 -17.79
C ILE A 65 6.44 0.16 -16.61
N MET A 66 6.40 -1.03 -16.00
CA MET A 66 5.55 -1.30 -14.83
C MET A 66 5.92 -0.41 -13.64
N GLY A 67 7.21 -0.27 -13.33
CA GLY A 67 7.70 0.63 -12.29
C GLY A 67 7.38 2.11 -12.55
N THR A 68 7.46 2.54 -13.81
CA THR A 68 7.12 3.91 -14.20
C THR A 68 5.63 4.18 -14.06
N LEU A 69 4.77 3.26 -14.48
CA LEU A 69 3.32 3.38 -14.31
C LEU A 69 2.93 3.43 -12.82
N PHE A 70 3.52 2.56 -12.01
CA PHE A 70 3.31 2.60 -10.55
C PHE A 70 3.70 3.96 -9.96
N SER A 71 4.88 4.46 -10.30
CA SER A 71 5.38 5.76 -9.83
C SER A 71 4.50 6.93 -10.31
N LEU A 72 3.98 6.86 -11.52
CA LEU A 72 3.06 7.87 -12.05
C LEU A 72 1.77 7.91 -11.24
N VAL A 73 1.14 6.75 -10.99
CA VAL A 73 -0.09 6.64 -10.19
C VAL A 73 0.15 7.12 -8.77
N ASP A 74 1.26 6.71 -8.14
CA ASP A 74 1.65 7.16 -6.79
C ASP A 74 1.75 8.68 -6.71
N LYS A 75 2.43 9.33 -7.68
CA LYS A 75 2.56 10.79 -7.73
C LYS A 75 1.22 11.50 -7.96
N LEU A 76 0.37 10.96 -8.82
CA LEU A 76 -0.98 11.52 -9.05
C LEU A 76 -1.82 11.44 -7.78
N VAL A 77 -1.87 10.28 -7.12
CA VAL A 77 -2.63 10.11 -5.88
C VAL A 77 -2.08 10.98 -4.77
N SER A 78 -0.76 11.05 -4.63
CA SER A 78 -0.11 11.89 -3.61
C SER A 78 -0.40 13.38 -3.81
N SER A 79 -0.44 13.88 -5.05
CA SER A 79 -0.80 15.26 -5.34
C SER A 79 -2.27 15.57 -5.04
N LEU A 80 -3.17 14.59 -5.29
CA LEU A 80 -4.59 14.74 -4.99
C LEU A 80 -4.85 14.82 -3.48
N SER A 81 -4.06 14.14 -2.66
CA SER A 81 -4.26 14.10 -1.21
C SER A 81 -4.18 15.49 -0.58
N ALA A 82 -3.23 16.32 -1.00
CA ALA A 82 -3.11 17.70 -0.54
C ALA A 82 -4.36 18.54 -0.89
N THR A 83 -4.89 18.34 -2.09
CA THR A 83 -6.11 19.00 -2.55
C THR A 83 -7.32 18.59 -1.71
N VAL A 84 -7.47 17.30 -1.42
CA VAL A 84 -8.57 16.78 -0.59
C VAL A 84 -8.52 17.38 0.82
N VAL A 85 -7.35 17.46 1.43
CA VAL A 85 -7.17 18.10 2.75
C VAL A 85 -7.51 19.58 2.68
N GLY A 86 -7.02 20.32 1.68
CA GLY A 86 -7.31 21.75 1.49
C GLY A 86 -8.80 22.02 1.34
N VAL A 87 -9.49 21.23 0.51
CA VAL A 87 -10.95 21.34 0.32
C VAL A 87 -11.69 21.05 1.62
N ALA A 88 -11.31 19.98 2.37
CA ALA A 88 -11.95 19.64 3.63
C ALA A 88 -11.83 20.74 4.68
N VAL A 89 -10.66 21.39 4.75
CA VAL A 89 -10.40 22.53 5.67
C VAL A 89 -11.18 23.77 5.24
N SER A 90 -11.28 24.03 3.94
CA SER A 90 -12.04 25.17 3.41
C SER A 90 -13.55 25.07 3.69
N PHE A 91 -14.11 23.84 3.75
CA PHE A 91 -15.52 23.65 4.11
C PHE A 91 -15.91 24.16 5.51
N ILE A 92 -14.96 24.22 6.44
CA ILE A 92 -15.16 24.79 7.77
C ILE A 92 -14.75 26.26 7.87
N GLY A 93 -14.49 26.91 6.74
CA GLY A 93 -14.19 28.34 6.66
C GLY A 93 -12.75 28.72 7.01
N LEU A 94 -11.81 27.77 6.98
CA LEU A 94 -10.40 28.06 7.18
C LEU A 94 -9.70 28.24 5.82
N GLU A 95 -8.91 29.29 5.72
CA GLU A 95 -8.12 29.62 4.51
C GLU A 95 -6.78 28.86 4.46
N SER A 96 -6.32 28.34 5.61
CA SER A 96 -5.08 27.58 5.75
C SER A 96 -5.22 26.45 6.75
N LEU A 97 -4.27 25.52 6.73
CA LEU A 97 -4.20 24.45 7.73
C LEU A 97 -4.04 25.08 9.13
N PRO A 98 -4.87 24.68 10.11
CA PRO A 98 -4.81 25.21 11.45
C PRO A 98 -3.52 24.80 12.16
N THR A 99 -2.99 25.71 12.94
CA THR A 99 -1.83 25.49 13.80
C THR A 99 -2.26 25.21 15.23
N GLN A 100 -1.34 24.76 16.08
CA GLN A 100 -1.62 24.53 17.51
C GLN A 100 -2.02 25.78 18.30
N TYR A 101 -1.81 26.97 17.72
CA TYR A 101 -2.10 28.26 18.35
C TYR A 101 -3.44 28.86 17.90
N ASP A 102 -4.05 28.26 16.87
CA ASP A 102 -5.30 28.76 16.34
C ASP A 102 -6.47 28.37 17.27
N PRO A 103 -7.45 29.26 17.43
CA PRO A 103 -8.63 28.96 18.22
C PRO A 103 -9.42 27.80 17.59
N TYR A 104 -10.09 27.03 18.46
CA TYR A 104 -10.97 25.96 18.00
C TYR A 104 -12.06 26.46 17.04
N THR A 105 -12.09 25.90 15.85
CA THR A 105 -13.12 26.19 14.83
C THR A 105 -14.21 25.13 14.90
N PRO A 106 -15.51 25.53 14.97
CA PRO A 106 -16.62 24.59 14.89
C PRO A 106 -16.55 23.73 13.63
N GLY A 107 -16.72 22.41 13.77
CA GLY A 107 -16.61 21.49 12.63
C GLY A 107 -15.23 20.82 12.48
N MET A 108 -14.19 21.34 13.10
CA MET A 108 -12.84 20.76 13.05
C MET A 108 -12.81 19.27 13.44
N ASN A 109 -13.54 18.89 14.49
CA ASN A 109 -13.62 17.50 14.91
C ASN A 109 -14.18 16.58 13.82
N VAL A 110 -15.18 17.06 13.06
CA VAL A 110 -15.78 16.31 11.96
C VAL A 110 -14.76 16.11 10.83
N VAL A 111 -14.05 17.18 10.45
CA VAL A 111 -13.02 17.13 9.43
C VAL A 111 -11.91 16.15 9.82
N VAL A 112 -11.44 16.20 11.06
CA VAL A 112 -10.42 15.27 11.58
C VAL A 112 -10.91 13.82 11.52
N ILE A 113 -12.13 13.55 12.00
CA ILE A 113 -12.70 12.19 11.95
C ILE A 113 -12.84 11.69 10.49
N VAL A 114 -13.32 12.53 9.60
CA VAL A 114 -13.46 12.16 8.18
C VAL A 114 -12.12 11.87 7.56
N LEU A 115 -11.13 12.75 7.72
CA LEU A 115 -9.81 12.58 7.11
C LEU A 115 -9.00 11.44 7.74
N PHE A 116 -9.07 11.27 9.05
CA PHE A 116 -8.26 10.27 9.78
C PHE A 116 -8.93 8.90 9.94
N CYS A 117 -10.24 8.84 9.94
CA CYS A 117 -10.95 7.57 10.15
C CYS A 117 -11.71 7.14 8.90
N VAL A 118 -12.63 7.99 8.39
CA VAL A 118 -13.56 7.57 7.34
C VAL A 118 -12.82 7.31 6.02
N ILE A 119 -11.98 8.23 5.57
CA ILE A 119 -11.24 8.06 4.30
C ILE A 119 -10.33 6.85 4.33
N PRO A 120 -9.47 6.61 5.34
CA PRO A 120 -8.66 5.41 5.40
C PRO A 120 -9.48 4.11 5.46
N MET A 121 -10.60 4.09 6.20
CA MET A 121 -11.47 2.91 6.26
C MET A 121 -12.09 2.58 4.91
N VAL A 122 -12.56 3.59 4.17
CA VAL A 122 -13.08 3.42 2.80
C VAL A 122 -11.97 2.94 1.87
N ALA A 123 -10.77 3.50 1.96
CA ALA A 123 -9.63 3.08 1.15
C ALA A 123 -9.24 1.62 1.42
N TRP A 124 -9.21 1.19 2.68
CA TRP A 124 -8.93 -0.20 3.04
C TRP A 124 -10.03 -1.16 2.57
N ALA A 125 -11.30 -0.77 2.71
CA ALA A 125 -12.41 -1.55 2.18
C ALA A 125 -12.30 -1.72 0.64
N ALA A 126 -11.97 -0.64 -0.07
CA ALA A 126 -11.75 -0.70 -1.51
C ALA A 126 -10.56 -1.61 -1.87
N THR A 127 -9.46 -1.54 -1.12
CA THR A 127 -8.30 -2.42 -1.30
C THR A 127 -8.67 -3.88 -1.10
N LEU A 128 -9.43 -4.22 -0.05
CA LEU A 128 -9.90 -5.59 0.19
C LEU A 128 -10.80 -6.12 -0.93
N ILE A 129 -11.63 -5.25 -1.51
CA ILE A 129 -12.47 -5.60 -2.66
C ILE A 129 -11.60 -5.83 -3.89
N ALA A 130 -10.64 -4.96 -4.16
CA ALA A 130 -9.71 -5.09 -5.27
C ALA A 130 -8.85 -6.37 -5.17
N MET A 131 -8.39 -6.71 -3.98
CA MET A 131 -7.61 -7.93 -3.72
C MET A 131 -8.36 -9.23 -4.00
N LYS A 132 -9.70 -9.22 -3.94
CA LYS A 132 -10.50 -10.40 -4.35
C LYS A 132 -10.37 -10.72 -5.84
N GLY A 133 -10.08 -9.72 -6.66
CA GLY A 133 -9.83 -9.90 -8.10
C GLY A 133 -8.38 -10.24 -8.43
N TYR A 134 -7.48 -10.19 -7.46
CA TYR A 134 -6.05 -10.47 -7.68
C TYR A 134 -5.79 -11.97 -7.77
N SER A 135 -5.47 -12.46 -8.96
CA SER A 135 -5.30 -13.89 -9.26
C SER A 135 -3.85 -14.37 -9.17
N LEU A 136 -2.88 -13.46 -9.03
CA LEU A 136 -1.45 -13.78 -8.96
C LEU A 136 -1.08 -14.22 -7.54
N THR A 137 -1.63 -15.36 -7.11
CA THR A 137 -1.35 -15.96 -5.80
C THR A 137 -0.03 -16.73 -5.80
N GLY A 138 0.47 -17.09 -4.62
CA GLY A 138 1.77 -17.73 -4.47
C GLY A 138 1.99 -18.98 -5.32
N GLU A 139 0.97 -19.85 -5.50
CA GLU A 139 1.08 -21.04 -6.36
C GLU A 139 1.16 -20.65 -7.84
N LYS A 140 0.28 -19.74 -8.28
CA LYS A 140 0.31 -19.28 -9.66
C LYS A 140 1.59 -18.51 -10.01
N MET A 141 2.11 -17.73 -9.07
CA MET A 141 3.38 -17.03 -9.28
C MET A 141 4.57 -17.99 -9.36
N LYS A 142 4.58 -19.08 -8.58
CA LYS A 142 5.60 -20.11 -8.72
C LYS A 142 5.59 -20.73 -10.11
N GLU A 143 4.41 -21.07 -10.63
CA GLU A 143 4.27 -21.57 -12.00
C GLU A 143 4.82 -20.58 -13.02
N ILE A 144 4.40 -19.31 -12.94
CA ILE A 144 4.84 -18.24 -13.86
C ILE A 144 6.37 -18.07 -13.82
N GLN A 145 6.94 -18.02 -12.63
CA GLN A 145 8.39 -17.89 -12.44
C GLN A 145 9.16 -19.11 -12.97
N ALA A 146 8.66 -20.30 -12.75
CA ALA A 146 9.27 -21.53 -13.27
C ALA A 146 9.26 -21.56 -14.80
N VAL A 147 8.12 -21.22 -15.42
CA VAL A 147 8.00 -21.15 -16.89
C VAL A 147 8.92 -20.08 -17.46
N ASN A 148 8.93 -18.88 -16.87
CA ASN A 148 9.80 -17.79 -17.31
C ASN A 148 11.29 -18.13 -17.18
N ALA A 149 11.68 -18.82 -16.09
CA ALA A 149 13.05 -19.28 -15.89
C ALA A 149 13.45 -20.29 -16.98
N CYS A 150 12.61 -21.32 -17.20
CA CYS A 150 12.86 -22.33 -18.23
C CYS A 150 12.95 -21.72 -19.64
N ARG A 151 12.05 -20.81 -20.01
CA ARG A 151 12.08 -20.11 -21.30
C ARG A 151 13.36 -19.28 -21.46
N ARG A 152 13.77 -18.57 -20.43
CA ARG A 152 14.99 -17.78 -20.41
C ARG A 152 16.23 -18.65 -20.63
N ASP A 153 16.30 -19.77 -19.93
CA ASP A 153 17.42 -20.70 -20.05
C ASP A 153 17.42 -21.43 -21.41
N ALA A 154 16.24 -21.74 -21.97
CA ALA A 154 16.11 -22.26 -23.32
C ALA A 154 16.61 -21.26 -24.38
N VAL A 155 16.28 -19.98 -24.24
CA VAL A 155 16.78 -18.93 -25.13
C VAL A 155 18.29 -18.73 -24.97
N ALA A 156 18.83 -18.86 -23.77
CA ALA A 156 20.28 -18.82 -23.54
C ALA A 156 21.04 -20.01 -24.18
N ASN A 157 20.33 -21.12 -24.46
CA ASN A 157 20.83 -22.30 -25.17
C ASN A 157 20.41 -22.35 -26.63
N ASP A 158 20.42 -21.20 -27.31
CA ASP A 158 20.19 -21.02 -28.74
C ASP A 158 18.77 -21.33 -29.27
N MET A 159 17.77 -21.50 -28.38
CA MET A 159 16.36 -21.59 -28.79
C MET A 159 15.80 -20.19 -29.06
N THR A 160 14.93 -20.05 -30.05
CA THR A 160 14.23 -18.77 -30.25
C THR A 160 13.18 -18.55 -29.18
N LEU A 161 12.86 -17.28 -28.89
CA LEU A 161 11.83 -16.96 -27.89
C LEU A 161 10.46 -17.54 -28.30
N GLU A 162 10.13 -17.49 -29.58
CA GLU A 162 8.87 -18.03 -30.11
C GLU A 162 8.76 -19.54 -29.89
N GLU A 163 9.81 -20.29 -30.19
CA GLU A 163 9.87 -21.74 -29.93
C GLU A 163 9.80 -22.06 -28.45
N ALA A 164 10.46 -21.28 -27.60
CA ALA A 164 10.41 -21.45 -26.14
C ALA A 164 9.02 -21.18 -25.58
N MET A 165 8.30 -20.18 -26.12
CA MET A 165 6.93 -19.86 -25.71
C MET A 165 5.92 -20.92 -26.16
N GLU A 166 6.07 -21.52 -27.34
CA GLU A 166 5.22 -22.62 -27.80
C GLU A 166 5.48 -23.91 -27.03
N LYS A 167 6.74 -24.18 -26.68
CA LYS A 167 7.14 -25.43 -26.04
C LYS A 167 6.84 -25.47 -24.55
N TYR A 168 7.01 -24.37 -23.84
CA TYR A 168 6.90 -24.28 -22.38
C TYR A 168 5.76 -23.34 -22.00
N VAL A 169 4.52 -23.85 -22.02
CA VAL A 169 3.30 -23.08 -21.72
C VAL A 169 2.87 -23.24 -20.26
N THR A 170 2.96 -24.44 -19.74
CA THR A 170 2.50 -24.79 -18.39
C THR A 170 3.58 -25.56 -17.63
N ILE A 171 3.45 -25.63 -16.30
CA ILE A 171 4.39 -26.32 -15.43
C ILE A 171 4.59 -27.80 -15.81
N ASP A 172 3.55 -28.47 -16.34
CA ASP A 172 3.60 -29.89 -16.74
C ASP A 172 4.52 -30.13 -17.94
N GLN A 173 4.80 -29.12 -18.73
CA GLN A 173 5.67 -29.20 -19.92
C GLN A 173 7.13 -28.89 -19.60
N LEU A 174 7.41 -28.45 -18.38
CA LEU A 174 8.77 -28.12 -17.97
C LEU A 174 9.61 -29.38 -17.68
N PRO A 175 10.94 -29.31 -17.82
CA PRO A 175 11.85 -30.29 -17.26
C PRO A 175 11.69 -30.45 -15.76
N ALA A 176 12.02 -31.61 -15.22
CA ALA A 176 11.81 -31.95 -13.81
C ALA A 176 12.50 -30.96 -12.83
N GLU A 177 13.59 -30.35 -13.23
CA GLU A 177 14.37 -29.38 -12.46
C GLU A 177 13.62 -28.06 -12.18
N TYR A 178 12.58 -27.71 -12.98
CA TYR A 178 11.79 -26.51 -12.83
C TYR A 178 10.42 -26.75 -12.19
N ARG A 179 10.07 -28.02 -11.87
CA ARG A 179 8.76 -28.39 -11.28
C ARG A 179 8.73 -28.40 -9.76
N ALA A 180 9.82 -28.01 -9.10
CA ALA A 180 9.99 -28.13 -7.63
C ALA A 180 9.27 -27.01 -6.85
#